data_8af6a00aa0b1921c5d0ed852d6f7c045
#
_entry.id   8af6a00aa0b1921c5d0ed852d6f7c045
#
_cell.length_a   1.000
_cell.length_b   1.000
_cell.length_c   1.000
_cell.angle_alpha   90.00
_cell.angle_beta   90.00
_cell.angle_gamma   90.00
#
_symmetry.space_group_name_H-M   'P 1'
#
loop_
_entity.id
_entity.type
_entity.pdbx_description
1 polymer ?
#
loop_
_entity_poly.entity_id
_entity_poly.type
_entity_poly.pdbx_seq_one_letter_code
_entity_poly.pdbx_strand_id
1 'polypeptide(L)'
;MIHHNHPSYQNLINYLKELNIECGRALAVHLVQPDQTSMGFAVFFDDDENCFEDDQIQLLLDYCSSFMQQVELKFNYEELNELYEQQVALNSSKTKFFSIISHDLRAPFHGLLGFSEVLAKERETLDESSIQNIADYLYDTSQSTYNLLESLLTWAMAEGGRFVYHPINFKLRQVSNIVCDVLHTLALKKNIELVNAVSEDLKIYADINMMTSVIQNLVSNALKFTDVDGSGKVFIEAKQVGANVEITVRDTGLGMTEQQMANLFHPRITASFKGTAGEKGAGLGLSLCKRFVEINQGKISVTSQKGVGTTFKVLLPSAQEVPEHHVEQQNTSEAKLV
;
A
#
# COMPACT_ATOMS: atom_id res chain seq x y z
N MET A 1 36.15 -4.22 31.46
CA MET A 1 37.51 -3.61 31.44
C MET A 1 38.54 -4.72 31.59
N ILE A 2 39.59 -4.71 30.82
CA ILE A 2 40.72 -5.65 30.90
C ILE A 2 41.98 -4.79 31.08
N HIS A 3 42.65 -4.96 32.20
CA HIS A 3 43.95 -4.30 32.52
C HIS A 3 44.84 -5.31 33.22
N HIS A 4 46.04 -4.95 33.64
CA HIS A 4 47.09 -5.83 34.17
C HIS A 4 46.60 -6.80 35.30
N ASN A 5 45.57 -6.41 36.07
CA ASN A 5 44.98 -7.24 37.11
C ASN A 5 43.87 -8.19 36.63
N HIS A 6 43.47 -8.09 35.35
CA HIS A 6 42.41 -8.93 34.81
C HIS A 6 42.96 -10.29 34.34
N PRO A 7 42.29 -11.43 34.59
CA PRO A 7 42.75 -12.76 34.14
C PRO A 7 43.07 -12.86 32.65
N SER A 8 42.40 -12.07 31.81
CA SER A 8 42.56 -12.06 30.36
C SER A 8 43.62 -11.07 29.87
N TYR A 9 44.34 -10.39 30.75
CA TYR A 9 45.35 -9.37 30.38
C TYR A 9 46.45 -9.94 29.47
N GLN A 10 46.99 -11.09 29.83
CA GLN A 10 48.01 -11.77 29.03
C GLN A 10 47.51 -12.13 27.63
N ASN A 11 46.25 -12.49 27.48
CA ASN A 11 45.66 -12.76 26.16
C ASN A 11 45.57 -11.48 25.34
N LEU A 12 45.24 -10.34 25.95
CA LEU A 12 45.19 -9.05 25.30
C LEU A 12 46.61 -8.65 24.78
N ILE A 13 47.63 -8.78 25.59
CA ILE A 13 49.02 -8.50 25.20
C ILE A 13 49.50 -9.43 24.07
N ASN A 14 49.17 -10.74 24.15
CA ASN A 14 49.52 -11.66 23.08
C ASN A 14 48.79 -11.31 21.77
N TYR A 15 47.52 -10.91 21.82
CA TYR A 15 46.76 -10.47 20.65
C TYR A 15 47.35 -9.20 20.02
N LEU A 16 47.76 -8.23 20.84
CA LEU A 16 48.45 -7.02 20.32
C LEU A 16 49.76 -7.35 19.63
N LYS A 17 50.52 -8.32 20.17
CA LYS A 17 51.78 -8.81 19.55
C LYS A 17 51.55 -9.50 18.22
N GLU A 18 50.45 -10.27 18.08
CA GLU A 18 50.02 -10.89 16.79
C GLU A 18 49.72 -9.82 15.73
N LEU A 19 49.25 -8.65 16.16
CA LEU A 19 49.01 -7.49 15.28
C LEU A 19 50.28 -6.64 15.04
N ASN A 20 51.46 -7.11 15.46
CA ASN A 20 52.73 -6.37 15.45
C ASN A 20 52.72 -5.04 16.25
N ILE A 21 51.93 -4.99 17.31
CA ILE A 21 51.88 -3.87 18.25
C ILE A 21 52.68 -4.25 19.50
N GLU A 22 53.84 -3.66 19.68
CA GLU A 22 54.63 -3.78 20.89
C GLU A 22 54.16 -2.70 21.86
N CYS A 23 53.90 -3.08 23.12
CA CYS A 23 53.48 -2.16 24.18
C CYS A 23 53.91 -2.69 25.55
N GLY A 24 54.24 -1.79 26.46
CA GLY A 24 54.56 -2.07 27.84
C GLY A 24 53.30 -2.34 28.67
N ARG A 25 52.22 -1.58 28.40
CA ARG A 25 50.93 -1.71 29.09
C ARG A 25 49.78 -1.57 28.14
N ALA A 26 48.63 -2.20 28.46
CA ALA A 26 47.40 -2.09 27.71
C ALA A 26 46.17 -2.07 28.64
N LEU A 27 45.09 -1.41 28.19
CA LEU A 27 43.77 -1.35 28.78
C LEU A 27 42.72 -1.54 27.70
N ALA A 28 41.87 -2.53 27.88
CA ALA A 28 40.70 -2.70 27.01
C ALA A 28 39.42 -2.36 27.75
N VAL A 29 38.60 -1.52 27.16
CA VAL A 29 37.31 -1.06 27.66
C VAL A 29 36.22 -1.59 26.73
N HIS A 30 35.26 -2.34 27.27
CA HIS A 30 34.11 -2.82 26.52
C HIS A 30 33.17 -1.66 26.27
N LEU A 31 32.88 -1.40 25.00
CA LEU A 31 31.94 -0.38 24.55
C LEU A 31 30.56 -1.02 24.39
N VAL A 32 29.61 -0.57 25.19
CA VAL A 32 28.23 -1.07 25.18
C VAL A 32 27.24 0.08 25.01
N GLN A 33 26.17 -0.18 24.30
CA GLN A 33 25.07 0.77 24.19
C GLN A 33 24.19 0.74 25.46
N PRO A 34 23.28 1.71 25.66
CA PRO A 34 22.35 1.73 26.80
C PRO A 34 21.46 0.47 26.89
N ASP A 35 21.16 -0.15 25.75
CA ASP A 35 20.39 -1.41 25.66
C ASP A 35 21.21 -2.68 25.93
N GLN A 36 22.47 -2.53 26.38
CA GLN A 36 23.42 -3.60 26.64
C GLN A 36 23.99 -4.29 25.37
N THR A 37 23.72 -3.77 24.17
CA THR A 37 24.31 -4.29 22.93
C THR A 37 25.78 -3.96 22.88
N SER A 38 26.64 -4.96 22.59
CA SER A 38 28.07 -4.78 22.43
C SER A 38 28.42 -4.11 21.12
N MET A 39 29.11 -2.99 21.18
CA MET A 39 29.68 -2.29 20.01
C MET A 39 31.12 -2.71 19.72
N GLY A 40 31.81 -3.32 20.69
CA GLY A 40 33.20 -3.72 20.57
C GLY A 40 34.06 -3.32 21.76
N PHE A 41 35.35 -3.13 21.52
CA PHE A 41 36.30 -2.75 22.55
C PHE A 41 37.16 -1.56 22.08
N ALA A 42 37.38 -0.60 22.98
CA ALA A 42 38.46 0.36 22.85
C ALA A 42 39.70 -0.19 23.56
N VAL A 43 40.84 -0.18 22.87
CA VAL A 43 42.12 -0.64 23.45
C VAL A 43 43.07 0.52 23.46
N PHE A 44 43.57 0.84 24.66
CA PHE A 44 44.59 1.85 24.89
C PHE A 44 45.88 1.14 25.29
N PHE A 45 46.98 1.53 24.70
CA PHE A 45 48.28 0.94 24.97
C PHE A 45 49.40 2.01 24.93
N ASP A 46 50.48 1.73 25.61
CA ASP A 46 51.60 2.64 25.80
C ASP A 46 52.90 1.83 26.00
N ASP A 47 54.05 2.44 25.78
CA ASP A 47 55.37 1.82 25.95
C ASP A 47 55.83 1.79 27.40
N ASP A 48 55.16 2.48 28.32
CA ASP A 48 55.44 2.45 29.75
C ASP A 48 55.14 1.07 30.33
N GLU A 49 56.09 0.52 31.09
CA GLU A 49 55.94 -0.77 31.78
C GLU A 49 55.14 -0.68 33.10
N ASN A 50 54.96 0.54 33.63
CA ASN A 50 54.15 0.74 34.80
C ASN A 50 52.67 0.58 34.50
N CYS A 51 51.88 0.16 35.52
CA CYS A 51 50.41 0.09 35.36
C CYS A 51 49.80 1.46 35.15
N PHE A 52 48.65 1.50 34.47
CA PHE A 52 47.86 2.73 34.43
C PHE A 52 47.43 3.12 35.83
N GLU A 53 47.62 4.41 36.17
CA GLU A 53 47.13 4.97 37.43
C GLU A 53 45.59 5.14 37.38
N ASP A 54 44.95 5.16 38.55
CA ASP A 54 43.48 5.26 38.64
C ASP A 54 42.92 6.50 37.94
N ASP A 55 43.63 7.64 38.03
CA ASP A 55 43.26 8.88 37.34
C ASP A 55 43.33 8.74 35.80
N GLN A 56 44.36 8.01 35.32
CA GLN A 56 44.48 7.71 33.89
C GLN A 56 43.40 6.79 33.41
N ILE A 57 43.07 5.75 34.17
CA ILE A 57 41.96 4.82 33.87
C ILE A 57 40.65 5.59 33.79
N GLN A 58 40.37 6.46 34.79
CA GLN A 58 39.14 7.25 34.81
C GLN A 58 39.04 8.17 33.58
N LEU A 59 40.14 8.85 33.21
CA LEU A 59 40.19 9.69 32.04
C LEU A 59 39.87 8.89 30.75
N LEU A 60 40.44 7.70 30.59
CA LEU A 60 40.18 6.84 29.43
C LEU A 60 38.73 6.34 29.38
N LEU A 61 38.15 6.04 30.54
CA LEU A 61 36.75 5.69 30.65
C LEU A 61 35.81 6.86 30.24
N ASP A 62 36.14 8.07 30.67
CA ASP A 62 35.40 9.28 30.31
C ASP A 62 35.50 9.54 28.80
N TYR A 63 36.65 9.30 28.15
CA TYR A 63 36.79 9.34 26.71
C TYR A 63 35.92 8.29 26.01
N CYS A 64 35.91 7.04 26.48
CA CYS A 64 35.08 5.99 25.96
C CYS A 64 33.59 6.36 26.07
N SER A 65 33.18 6.88 27.21
CA SER A 65 31.81 7.32 27.44
C SER A 65 31.40 8.46 26.48
N SER A 66 32.24 9.47 26.35
CA SER A 66 32.04 10.60 25.44
C SER A 66 31.97 10.13 23.99
N PHE A 67 32.87 9.23 23.58
CA PHE A 67 32.86 8.64 22.25
C PHE A 67 31.58 7.89 21.98
N MET A 68 31.13 7.05 22.90
CA MET A 68 29.86 6.31 22.76
C MET A 68 28.66 7.23 22.64
N GLN A 69 28.60 8.32 23.43
CA GLN A 69 27.55 9.33 23.30
C GLN A 69 27.54 9.99 21.91
N GLN A 70 28.72 10.28 21.35
CA GLN A 70 28.79 10.87 20.00
C GLN A 70 28.37 9.89 18.92
N VAL A 71 28.72 8.61 19.04
CA VAL A 71 28.29 7.55 18.13
C VAL A 71 26.77 7.40 18.16
N GLU A 72 26.19 7.32 19.37
CA GLU A 72 24.73 7.23 19.55
C GLU A 72 24.02 8.46 18.97
N LEU A 73 24.52 9.66 19.25
CA LEU A 73 23.98 10.90 18.70
C LEU A 73 23.98 10.89 17.16
N LYS A 74 25.05 10.37 16.57
CA LYS A 74 25.16 10.26 15.11
C LYS A 74 24.15 9.30 14.52
N PHE A 75 23.97 8.10 15.11
CA PHE A 75 22.96 7.14 14.67
C PHE A 75 21.54 7.71 14.78
N ASN A 76 21.23 8.32 15.93
CA ASN A 76 19.91 8.95 16.14
C ASN A 76 19.66 10.09 15.15
N TYR A 77 20.70 10.86 14.80
CA TYR A 77 20.59 11.92 13.80
C TYR A 77 20.34 11.37 12.39
N GLU A 78 21.03 10.30 12.00
CA GLU A 78 20.85 9.65 10.70
C GLU A 78 19.43 9.06 10.58
N GLU A 79 18.95 8.35 11.62
CA GLU A 79 17.58 7.82 11.66
C GLU A 79 16.51 8.93 11.61
N LEU A 80 16.71 9.99 12.39
CA LEU A 80 15.81 11.15 12.40
C LEU A 80 15.75 11.82 11.02
N ASN A 81 16.89 11.94 10.35
CA ASN A 81 16.96 12.54 9.02
C ASN A 81 16.24 11.69 7.97
N GLU A 82 16.38 10.36 8.03
CA GLU A 82 15.63 9.45 7.15
C GLU A 82 14.13 9.57 7.36
N LEU A 83 13.67 9.58 8.62
CA LEU A 83 12.26 9.76 8.97
C LEU A 83 11.73 11.13 8.49
N TYR A 84 12.53 12.17 8.64
CA TYR A 84 12.19 13.52 8.17
C TYR A 84 12.03 13.57 6.65
N GLU A 85 12.96 12.98 5.90
CA GLU A 85 12.86 12.90 4.43
C GLU A 85 11.62 12.12 3.98
N GLN A 86 11.32 11.00 4.62
CA GLN A 86 10.10 10.23 4.37
C GLN A 86 8.85 11.07 4.64
N GLN A 87 8.81 11.82 5.74
CA GLN A 87 7.69 12.70 6.08
C GLN A 87 7.52 13.84 5.07
N VAL A 88 8.61 14.47 4.64
CA VAL A 88 8.59 15.53 3.61
C VAL A 88 8.06 15.00 2.28
N ALA A 89 8.52 13.82 1.85
CA ALA A 89 8.06 13.17 0.63
C ALA A 89 6.55 12.84 0.70
N LEU A 90 6.09 12.31 1.83
CA LEU A 90 4.69 12.02 2.07
C LEU A 90 3.82 13.28 2.05
N ASN A 91 4.25 14.35 2.72
CA ASN A 91 3.52 15.62 2.78
C ASN A 91 3.47 16.33 1.42
N SER A 92 4.56 16.26 0.66
CA SER A 92 4.61 16.76 -0.72
C SER A 92 3.63 16.03 -1.62
N SER A 93 3.58 14.68 -1.54
CA SER A 93 2.63 13.86 -2.27
C SER A 93 1.19 14.19 -1.91
N LYS A 94 0.90 14.39 -0.61
CA LYS A 94 -0.42 14.78 -0.10
C LYS A 94 -0.85 16.16 -0.63
N THR A 95 0.05 17.15 -0.61
CA THR A 95 -0.24 18.52 -1.10
C THR A 95 -0.49 18.50 -2.61
N LYS A 96 0.33 17.79 -3.37
CA LYS A 96 0.17 17.62 -4.80
C LYS A 96 -1.17 16.96 -5.13
N PHE A 97 -1.55 15.95 -4.38
CA PHE A 97 -2.84 15.26 -4.51
C PHE A 97 -4.02 16.23 -4.32
N PHE A 98 -4.06 17.02 -3.23
CA PHE A 98 -5.14 17.99 -3.03
C PHE A 98 -5.22 19.06 -4.12
N SER A 99 -4.08 19.54 -4.61
CA SER A 99 -4.03 20.50 -5.71
C SER A 99 -4.72 19.97 -6.97
N ILE A 100 -4.51 18.71 -7.25
CA ILE A 100 -4.99 18.03 -8.43
C ILE A 100 -6.50 17.73 -8.30
N ILE A 101 -6.94 17.27 -7.13
CA ILE A 101 -8.38 17.13 -6.83
C ILE A 101 -9.12 18.43 -7.08
N SER A 102 -8.59 19.52 -6.54
CA SER A 102 -9.21 20.84 -6.69
C SER A 102 -9.35 21.26 -8.16
N HIS A 103 -8.36 20.90 -8.98
CA HIS A 103 -8.40 21.14 -10.41
C HIS A 103 -9.46 20.27 -11.10
N ASP A 104 -9.46 18.97 -10.82
CA ASP A 104 -10.32 17.99 -11.50
C ASP A 104 -11.79 18.05 -11.07
N LEU A 105 -12.06 18.58 -9.88
CA LEU A 105 -13.42 18.91 -9.44
C LEU A 105 -13.91 20.22 -10.08
N ARG A 106 -13.04 21.19 -10.34
CA ARG A 106 -13.44 22.49 -10.90
C ARG A 106 -14.05 22.35 -12.29
N ALA A 107 -13.47 21.53 -13.17
CA ALA A 107 -13.92 21.37 -14.55
C ALA A 107 -15.37 20.83 -14.66
N PRO A 108 -15.76 19.71 -14.02
CA PRO A 108 -17.14 19.23 -14.05
C PRO A 108 -18.11 20.22 -13.38
N PHE A 109 -17.75 20.87 -12.25
CA PHE A 109 -18.60 21.87 -11.64
C PHE A 109 -18.86 23.09 -12.53
N HIS A 110 -17.86 23.56 -13.29
CA HIS A 110 -18.06 24.62 -14.26
C HIS A 110 -19.00 24.18 -15.37
N GLY A 111 -18.90 22.94 -15.86
CA GLY A 111 -19.83 22.38 -16.84
C GLY A 111 -21.26 22.29 -16.30
N LEU A 112 -21.42 21.75 -15.08
CA LEU A 112 -22.72 21.66 -14.42
C LEU A 112 -23.36 23.03 -14.25
N LEU A 113 -22.62 24.00 -13.72
CA LEU A 113 -23.12 25.37 -13.52
C LEU A 113 -23.47 26.04 -14.85
N GLY A 114 -22.59 25.97 -15.87
CA GLY A 114 -22.82 26.60 -17.16
C GLY A 114 -24.06 26.08 -17.86
N PHE A 115 -24.22 24.76 -17.97
CA PHE A 115 -25.40 24.17 -18.59
C PHE A 115 -26.68 24.33 -17.77
N SER A 116 -26.58 24.35 -16.42
CA SER A 116 -27.72 24.68 -15.57
C SER A 116 -28.15 26.15 -15.76
N GLU A 117 -27.19 27.07 -15.97
CA GLU A 117 -27.48 28.47 -16.23
C GLU A 117 -28.19 28.64 -17.59
N VAL A 118 -27.74 27.94 -18.63
CA VAL A 118 -28.38 27.95 -19.94
C VAL A 118 -29.83 27.47 -19.84
N LEU A 119 -30.09 26.35 -19.17
CA LEU A 119 -31.46 25.87 -18.94
C LEU A 119 -32.32 26.85 -18.13
N ALA A 120 -31.73 27.56 -17.16
CA ALA A 120 -32.47 28.48 -16.33
C ALA A 120 -32.83 29.81 -17.04
N LYS A 121 -31.94 30.27 -17.95
CA LYS A 121 -32.08 31.61 -18.58
C LYS A 121 -32.56 31.56 -20.01
N GLU A 122 -32.29 30.50 -20.75
CA GLU A 122 -32.48 30.41 -22.21
C GLU A 122 -33.45 29.29 -22.63
N ARG A 123 -34.20 28.69 -21.69
CA ARG A 123 -35.07 27.56 -21.92
C ARG A 123 -36.07 27.79 -23.07
N GLU A 124 -36.58 29.02 -23.22
CA GLU A 124 -37.59 29.38 -24.24
C GLU A 124 -37.01 29.39 -25.66
N THR A 125 -35.67 29.52 -25.79
CA THR A 125 -34.96 29.58 -27.08
C THR A 125 -34.39 28.24 -27.51
N LEU A 126 -34.40 27.22 -26.61
CA LEU A 126 -33.86 25.90 -26.85
C LEU A 126 -34.95 24.96 -27.44
N ASP A 127 -34.56 24.15 -28.40
CA ASP A 127 -35.42 23.06 -28.89
C ASP A 127 -35.35 21.85 -27.93
N GLU A 128 -36.33 20.95 -28.03
CA GLU A 128 -36.46 19.77 -27.16
C GLU A 128 -35.18 18.90 -27.19
N SER A 129 -34.55 18.78 -28.35
CA SER A 129 -33.33 17.97 -28.49
C SER A 129 -32.14 18.58 -27.75
N SER A 130 -32.01 19.90 -27.76
CA SER A 130 -30.99 20.64 -27.01
C SER A 130 -31.23 20.52 -25.49
N ILE A 131 -32.49 20.64 -25.05
CA ILE A 131 -32.83 20.42 -23.62
C ILE A 131 -32.47 19.02 -23.18
N GLN A 132 -32.83 17.99 -23.97
CA GLN A 132 -32.49 16.60 -23.65
C GLN A 132 -30.97 16.40 -23.59
N ASN A 133 -30.21 16.89 -24.55
CA ASN A 133 -28.75 16.77 -24.58
C ASN A 133 -28.10 17.45 -23.37
N ILE A 134 -28.62 18.59 -22.93
CA ILE A 134 -28.12 19.29 -21.74
C ILE A 134 -28.46 18.48 -20.48
N ALA A 135 -29.67 17.94 -20.39
CA ALA A 135 -30.10 17.13 -19.26
C ALA A 135 -29.24 15.85 -19.13
N ASP A 136 -28.98 15.16 -20.24
CA ASP A 136 -28.12 13.98 -20.28
C ASP A 136 -26.68 14.34 -19.89
N TYR A 137 -26.14 15.45 -20.38
CA TYR A 137 -24.82 15.94 -19.98
C TYR A 137 -24.73 16.23 -18.48
N LEU A 138 -25.75 16.91 -17.92
CA LEU A 138 -25.82 17.24 -16.49
C LEU A 138 -25.88 15.96 -15.65
N TYR A 139 -26.68 14.99 -16.06
CA TYR A 139 -26.79 13.71 -15.37
C TYR A 139 -25.47 12.93 -15.38
N ASP A 140 -24.84 12.75 -16.55
CA ASP A 140 -23.60 12.00 -16.72
C ASP A 140 -22.44 12.69 -15.97
N THR A 141 -22.39 14.04 -16.04
CA THR A 141 -21.35 14.82 -15.34
C THR A 141 -21.54 14.75 -13.83
N SER A 142 -22.78 14.81 -13.34
CA SER A 142 -23.10 14.66 -11.91
C SER A 142 -22.69 13.28 -11.39
N GLN A 143 -23.05 12.22 -12.13
CA GLN A 143 -22.70 10.85 -11.77
C GLN A 143 -21.18 10.63 -11.73
N SER A 144 -20.47 11.16 -12.75
CA SER A 144 -19.01 11.08 -12.81
C SER A 144 -18.33 11.82 -11.67
N THR A 145 -18.87 13.00 -11.31
CA THR A 145 -18.35 13.83 -10.20
C THR A 145 -18.60 13.18 -8.84
N TYR A 146 -19.77 12.57 -8.67
CA TYR A 146 -20.11 11.79 -7.48
C TYR A 146 -19.14 10.61 -7.29
N ASN A 147 -18.91 9.83 -8.35
CA ASN A 147 -17.98 8.70 -8.31
C ASN A 147 -16.53 9.13 -8.01
N LEU A 148 -16.12 10.30 -8.52
CA LEU A 148 -14.83 10.90 -8.19
C LEU A 148 -14.76 11.25 -6.70
N LEU A 149 -15.78 11.90 -6.16
CA LEU A 149 -15.85 12.29 -4.74
C LEU A 149 -15.80 11.07 -3.81
N GLU A 150 -16.57 10.02 -4.10
CA GLU A 150 -16.55 8.75 -3.36
C GLU A 150 -15.16 8.10 -3.39
N SER A 151 -14.51 8.09 -4.54
CA SER A 151 -13.15 7.57 -4.69
C SER A 151 -12.14 8.38 -3.86
N LEU A 152 -12.30 9.70 -3.81
CA LEU A 152 -11.46 10.60 -3.02
C LEU A 152 -11.65 10.41 -1.51
N LEU A 153 -12.91 10.30 -1.07
CA LEU A 153 -13.24 10.06 0.33
C LEU A 153 -12.67 8.72 0.79
N THR A 154 -12.85 7.69 -0.01
CA THR A 154 -12.33 6.35 0.23
C THR A 154 -10.80 6.35 0.31
N TRP A 155 -10.13 7.07 -0.60
CA TRP A 155 -8.68 7.24 -0.57
C TRP A 155 -8.20 8.01 0.67
N ALA A 156 -8.86 9.13 1.02
CA ALA A 156 -8.50 9.94 2.20
C ALA A 156 -8.65 9.16 3.52
N MET A 157 -9.67 8.30 3.61
CA MET A 157 -9.85 7.39 4.74
C MET A 157 -8.73 6.34 4.80
N ALA A 158 -8.33 5.77 3.66
CA ALA A 158 -7.26 4.78 3.58
C ALA A 158 -5.89 5.35 3.98
N GLU A 159 -5.56 6.56 3.53
CA GLU A 159 -4.33 7.27 3.90
C GLU A 159 -4.33 7.76 5.35
N GLY A 160 -5.48 8.20 5.86
CA GLY A 160 -5.64 8.71 7.23
C GLY A 160 -5.63 7.64 8.32
N GLY A 161 -5.49 6.36 7.98
CA GLY A 161 -5.55 5.24 8.93
C GLY A 161 -6.92 5.09 9.62
N ARG A 162 -7.97 5.72 9.09
CA ARG A 162 -9.33 5.70 9.63
C ARG A 162 -10.19 4.55 9.09
N PHE A 163 -9.64 3.73 8.21
CA PHE A 163 -10.29 2.50 7.81
C PHE A 163 -10.20 1.50 8.96
N VAL A 164 -11.34 1.07 9.45
CA VAL A 164 -11.40 -0.06 10.35
C VAL A 164 -11.18 -1.31 9.49
N TYR A 165 -10.00 -1.89 9.55
CA TYR A 165 -9.64 -3.11 8.82
C TYR A 165 -10.27 -4.31 9.52
N HIS A 166 -11.21 -4.97 8.85
CA HIS A 166 -11.92 -6.15 9.34
C HIS A 166 -11.72 -7.35 8.42
N PRO A 167 -10.56 -8.02 8.49
CA PRO A 167 -10.32 -9.19 7.67
C PRO A 167 -11.14 -10.38 8.22
N ILE A 168 -11.79 -11.08 7.30
CA ILE A 168 -12.55 -12.29 7.59
C ILE A 168 -12.26 -13.35 6.51
N ASN A 169 -12.52 -14.62 6.84
CA ASN A 169 -12.55 -15.67 5.84
C ASN A 169 -13.87 -15.62 5.07
N PHE A 170 -13.80 -15.49 3.75
CA PHE A 170 -15.01 -15.54 2.90
C PHE A 170 -14.74 -16.22 1.56
N LYS A 171 -15.81 -16.68 0.93
CA LYS A 171 -15.76 -17.27 -0.41
C LYS A 171 -15.61 -16.18 -1.46
N LEU A 172 -14.54 -16.23 -2.24
CA LEU A 172 -14.26 -15.22 -3.27
C LEU A 172 -15.36 -15.14 -4.33
N ARG A 173 -16.02 -16.28 -4.63
CA ARG A 173 -17.15 -16.36 -5.56
C ARG A 173 -18.29 -15.42 -5.19
N GLN A 174 -18.56 -15.21 -3.91
CA GLN A 174 -19.63 -14.30 -3.47
C GLN A 174 -19.36 -12.86 -3.93
N VAL A 175 -18.13 -12.39 -3.72
CA VAL A 175 -17.72 -11.03 -4.14
C VAL A 175 -17.70 -10.91 -5.66
N SER A 176 -17.15 -11.89 -6.37
CA SER A 176 -17.11 -11.84 -7.83
C SER A 176 -18.52 -11.88 -8.47
N ASN A 177 -19.47 -12.59 -7.88
CA ASN A 177 -20.87 -12.58 -8.33
C ASN A 177 -21.50 -11.19 -8.13
N ILE A 178 -21.38 -10.58 -6.94
CA ILE A 178 -21.88 -9.22 -6.68
C ILE A 178 -21.33 -8.23 -7.71
N VAL A 179 -20.04 -8.28 -8.01
CA VAL A 179 -19.40 -7.40 -8.99
C VAL A 179 -19.94 -7.67 -10.40
N CYS A 180 -20.11 -8.92 -10.79
CA CYS A 180 -20.67 -9.26 -12.08
C CYS A 180 -22.11 -8.75 -12.22
N ASP A 181 -22.95 -8.91 -11.20
CA ASP A 181 -24.33 -8.43 -11.19
C ASP A 181 -24.41 -6.91 -11.35
N VAL A 182 -23.58 -6.17 -10.60
CA VAL A 182 -23.52 -4.70 -10.68
C VAL A 182 -23.07 -4.22 -12.07
N LEU A 183 -22.12 -4.90 -12.70
CA LEU A 183 -21.53 -4.49 -13.97
C LEU A 183 -22.17 -5.15 -15.20
N HIS A 184 -23.14 -6.05 -15.00
CA HIS A 184 -23.82 -6.79 -16.06
C HIS A 184 -24.47 -5.86 -17.11
N THR A 185 -25.20 -4.85 -16.65
CA THR A 185 -25.85 -3.88 -17.55
C THR A 185 -24.84 -3.11 -18.40
N LEU A 186 -23.70 -2.76 -17.81
CA LEU A 186 -22.61 -2.07 -18.54
C LEU A 186 -21.98 -3.00 -19.60
N ALA A 187 -21.73 -4.25 -19.24
CA ALA A 187 -21.20 -5.26 -20.16
C ALA A 187 -22.15 -5.50 -21.34
N LEU A 188 -23.46 -5.62 -21.08
CA LEU A 188 -24.48 -5.76 -22.13
C LEU A 188 -24.56 -4.54 -23.05
N LYS A 189 -24.57 -3.32 -22.49
CA LYS A 189 -24.58 -2.07 -23.30
C LYS A 189 -23.38 -1.97 -24.24
N LYS A 190 -22.23 -2.51 -23.83
CA LYS A 190 -21.00 -2.53 -24.63
C LYS A 190 -20.83 -3.78 -25.49
N ASN A 191 -21.78 -4.71 -25.42
CA ASN A 191 -21.73 -6.00 -26.12
C ASN A 191 -20.45 -6.81 -25.79
N ILE A 192 -20.05 -6.80 -24.50
CA ILE A 192 -18.86 -7.48 -23.98
C ILE A 192 -19.30 -8.69 -23.14
N GLU A 193 -18.70 -9.85 -23.40
CA GLU A 193 -18.91 -11.06 -22.59
C GLU A 193 -18.15 -10.97 -21.28
N LEU A 194 -18.88 -10.94 -20.15
CA LEU A 194 -18.30 -10.95 -18.78
C LEU A 194 -18.40 -12.37 -18.20
N VAL A 195 -17.26 -13.02 -18.00
CA VAL A 195 -17.13 -14.41 -17.56
C VAL A 195 -16.58 -14.47 -16.15
N ASN A 196 -17.37 -15.03 -15.21
CA ASN A 196 -16.91 -15.32 -13.85
C ASN A 196 -16.55 -16.81 -13.73
N ALA A 197 -15.25 -17.12 -13.75
CA ALA A 197 -14.72 -18.47 -13.64
C ALA A 197 -14.06 -18.75 -12.27
N VAL A 198 -14.40 -17.99 -11.22
CA VAL A 198 -13.93 -18.22 -9.85
C VAL A 198 -14.58 -19.48 -9.28
N SER A 199 -13.81 -20.38 -8.68
CA SER A 199 -14.34 -21.59 -8.00
C SER A 199 -15.17 -21.24 -6.78
N GLU A 200 -16.24 -22.01 -6.52
CA GLU A 200 -17.12 -21.80 -5.36
C GLU A 200 -16.47 -22.11 -4.01
N ASP A 201 -15.45 -22.95 -4.00
CA ASP A 201 -14.81 -23.39 -2.76
C ASP A 201 -13.60 -22.54 -2.36
N LEU A 202 -13.17 -21.63 -3.25
CA LEU A 202 -11.98 -20.81 -3.01
C LEU A 202 -12.27 -19.72 -1.99
N LYS A 203 -11.53 -19.76 -0.87
CA LYS A 203 -11.66 -18.80 0.23
C LYS A 203 -10.40 -17.97 0.39
N ILE A 204 -10.57 -16.71 0.74
CA ILE A 204 -9.47 -15.78 1.09
C ILE A 204 -9.69 -15.19 2.47
N TYR A 205 -8.60 -14.71 3.09
CA TYR A 205 -8.62 -13.94 4.33
C TYR A 205 -8.33 -12.48 4.01
N ALA A 206 -9.35 -11.63 4.04
CA ALA A 206 -9.25 -10.23 3.66
C ALA A 206 -10.46 -9.41 4.18
N ASP A 207 -10.40 -8.09 4.05
CA ASP A 207 -11.57 -7.22 4.21
C ASP A 207 -12.46 -7.29 2.97
N ILE A 208 -13.70 -7.75 3.16
CA ILE A 208 -14.64 -8.02 2.06
C ILE A 208 -15.02 -6.75 1.28
N ASN A 209 -15.14 -5.59 1.96
CA ASN A 209 -15.49 -4.33 1.32
C ASN A 209 -14.35 -3.80 0.46
N MET A 210 -13.11 -3.87 0.99
CA MET A 210 -11.92 -3.50 0.23
C MET A 210 -11.76 -4.38 -1.01
N MET A 211 -11.96 -5.69 -0.87
CA MET A 211 -11.84 -6.62 -2.01
C MET A 211 -12.95 -6.46 -3.03
N THR A 212 -14.17 -6.18 -2.59
CA THR A 212 -15.27 -5.83 -3.51
C THR A 212 -14.90 -4.60 -4.34
N SER A 213 -14.40 -3.55 -3.69
CA SER A 213 -13.95 -2.33 -4.37
C SER A 213 -12.81 -2.58 -5.35
N VAL A 214 -11.82 -3.41 -4.97
CA VAL A 214 -10.70 -3.77 -5.85
C VAL A 214 -11.19 -4.50 -7.09
N ILE A 215 -11.97 -5.57 -6.92
CA ILE A 215 -12.44 -6.39 -8.05
C ILE A 215 -13.38 -5.57 -8.95
N GLN A 216 -14.28 -4.77 -8.38
CA GLN A 216 -15.17 -3.88 -9.12
C GLN A 216 -14.41 -2.87 -9.95
N ASN A 217 -13.36 -2.27 -9.39
CA ASN A 217 -12.53 -1.28 -10.12
C ASN A 217 -11.76 -1.94 -11.27
N LEU A 218 -11.17 -3.12 -11.04
CA LEU A 218 -10.43 -3.85 -12.08
C LEU A 218 -11.35 -4.30 -13.22
N VAL A 219 -12.55 -4.84 -12.89
CA VAL A 219 -13.54 -5.28 -13.90
C VAL A 219 -14.14 -4.10 -14.66
N SER A 220 -14.45 -3.00 -13.97
CA SER A 220 -14.94 -1.77 -14.61
C SER A 220 -13.89 -1.19 -15.58
N ASN A 221 -12.61 -1.19 -15.21
CA ASN A 221 -11.54 -0.79 -16.11
C ASN A 221 -11.41 -1.75 -17.31
N ALA A 222 -11.52 -3.05 -17.10
CA ALA A 222 -11.52 -4.03 -18.18
C ALA A 222 -12.64 -3.77 -19.19
N LEU A 223 -13.88 -3.58 -18.71
CA LEU A 223 -15.03 -3.24 -19.55
C LEU A 223 -14.84 -1.89 -20.27
N LYS A 224 -14.25 -0.90 -19.59
CA LYS A 224 -14.01 0.43 -20.13
C LYS A 224 -13.05 0.43 -21.34
N PHE A 225 -12.02 -0.43 -21.29
CA PHE A 225 -10.96 -0.46 -22.31
C PHE A 225 -11.08 -1.63 -23.29
N THR A 226 -12.15 -2.42 -23.21
CA THR A 226 -12.47 -3.46 -24.18
C THR A 226 -13.36 -2.88 -25.28
N ASP A 227 -13.12 -3.28 -26.53
CA ASP A 227 -13.85 -2.78 -27.69
C ASP A 227 -15.32 -3.23 -27.69
N VAL A 228 -16.15 -2.43 -28.36
CA VAL A 228 -17.62 -2.59 -28.43
C VAL A 228 -18.10 -3.36 -29.65
N ASP A 229 -17.18 -3.98 -30.38
CA ASP A 229 -17.45 -4.68 -31.65
C ASP A 229 -18.14 -6.05 -31.48
N GLY A 230 -18.40 -6.45 -30.25
CA GLY A 230 -19.04 -7.75 -29.91
C GLY A 230 -18.07 -8.93 -29.79
N SER A 231 -16.78 -8.72 -30.04
CA SER A 231 -15.75 -9.76 -29.81
C SER A 231 -15.09 -9.67 -28.43
N GLY A 232 -15.36 -8.58 -27.69
CA GLY A 232 -14.74 -8.27 -26.40
C GLY A 232 -15.14 -9.21 -25.29
N LYS A 233 -14.16 -9.63 -24.51
CA LYS A 233 -14.35 -10.51 -23.34
C LYS A 233 -13.59 -10.00 -22.13
N VAL A 234 -14.21 -10.15 -20.94
CA VAL A 234 -13.60 -9.90 -19.64
C VAL A 234 -13.76 -11.13 -18.77
N PHE A 235 -12.66 -11.61 -18.19
CA PHE A 235 -12.64 -12.82 -17.37
C PHE A 235 -12.25 -12.45 -15.94
N ILE A 236 -12.94 -13.04 -14.98
CA ILE A 236 -12.57 -13.06 -13.57
C ILE A 236 -12.23 -14.49 -13.22
N GLU A 237 -10.99 -14.77 -12.89
CA GLU A 237 -10.48 -16.10 -12.56
C GLU A 237 -9.76 -16.06 -11.22
N ALA A 238 -9.69 -17.19 -10.53
CA ALA A 238 -8.85 -17.29 -9.34
C ALA A 238 -8.35 -18.73 -9.15
N LYS A 239 -7.15 -18.84 -8.57
CA LYS A 239 -6.52 -20.13 -8.25
C LYS A 239 -5.71 -20.05 -6.97
N GLN A 240 -5.59 -21.19 -6.29
CA GLN A 240 -4.69 -21.33 -5.16
C GLN A 240 -3.23 -21.36 -5.65
N VAL A 241 -2.36 -20.59 -4.98
CA VAL A 241 -0.92 -20.52 -5.24
C VAL A 241 -0.17 -20.60 -3.90
N GLY A 242 0.16 -21.81 -3.47
CA GLY A 242 0.74 -22.05 -2.14
C GLY A 242 -0.20 -21.57 -1.02
N ALA A 243 0.30 -20.76 -0.11
CA ALA A 243 -0.47 -20.16 0.99
C ALA A 243 -1.30 -18.93 0.57
N ASN A 244 -1.34 -18.62 -0.72
CA ASN A 244 -2.05 -17.46 -1.25
C ASN A 244 -3.06 -17.85 -2.31
N VAL A 245 -3.96 -16.93 -2.64
CA VAL A 245 -4.88 -17.00 -3.78
C VAL A 245 -4.53 -15.90 -4.76
N GLU A 246 -4.31 -16.27 -6.02
CA GLU A 246 -4.14 -15.35 -7.14
C GLU A 246 -5.49 -15.12 -7.80
N ILE A 247 -5.98 -13.88 -7.76
CA ILE A 247 -7.17 -13.40 -8.48
C ILE A 247 -6.67 -12.75 -9.76
N THR A 248 -7.25 -13.11 -10.90
CA THR A 248 -6.90 -12.58 -12.21
C THR A 248 -8.12 -11.92 -12.84
N VAL A 249 -7.98 -10.65 -13.27
CA VAL A 249 -8.95 -9.97 -14.12
C VAL A 249 -8.27 -9.72 -15.46
N ARG A 250 -8.79 -10.33 -16.53
CA ARG A 250 -8.23 -10.28 -17.87
C ARG A 250 -9.24 -9.75 -18.87
N ASP A 251 -8.82 -8.84 -19.72
CA ASP A 251 -9.59 -8.33 -20.84
C ASP A 251 -8.92 -8.61 -22.20
N THR A 252 -9.68 -8.54 -23.27
CA THR A 252 -9.22 -8.62 -24.66
C THR A 252 -9.23 -7.26 -25.33
N GLY A 253 -9.04 -6.18 -24.56
CA GLY A 253 -9.18 -4.80 -25.03
C GLY A 253 -7.91 -4.21 -25.66
N LEU A 254 -7.82 -2.88 -25.61
CA LEU A 254 -6.77 -2.10 -26.29
C LEU A 254 -5.35 -2.42 -25.81
N GLY A 255 -5.21 -2.95 -24.59
CA GLY A 255 -3.90 -3.15 -23.95
C GLY A 255 -3.10 -1.86 -23.75
N MET A 256 -1.87 -2.01 -23.25
CA MET A 256 -1.00 -0.90 -22.86
C MET A 256 0.43 -1.11 -23.36
N THR A 257 1.16 0.00 -23.54
CA THR A 257 2.61 0.00 -23.76
C THR A 257 3.36 -0.19 -22.43
N GLU A 258 4.64 -0.58 -22.49
CA GLU A 258 5.50 -0.70 -21.30
C GLU A 258 5.58 0.60 -20.50
N GLN A 259 5.68 1.75 -21.19
CA GLN A 259 5.73 3.06 -20.56
C GLN A 259 4.43 3.40 -19.82
N GLN A 260 3.28 2.96 -20.32
CA GLN A 260 1.98 3.13 -19.66
C GLN A 260 1.89 2.24 -18.41
N MET A 261 2.33 0.99 -18.49
CA MET A 261 2.35 0.05 -17.36
C MET A 261 3.26 0.51 -16.22
N ALA A 262 4.46 1.01 -16.52
CA ALA A 262 5.42 1.46 -15.51
C ALA A 262 4.85 2.54 -14.57
N ASN A 263 3.87 3.30 -15.02
CA ASN A 263 3.32 4.42 -14.28
C ASN A 263 1.87 4.21 -13.80
N LEU A 264 1.34 3.01 -13.96
CA LEU A 264 -0.08 2.73 -13.81
C LEU A 264 -0.59 2.89 -12.38
N PHE A 265 0.22 2.54 -11.38
CA PHE A 265 -0.12 2.61 -9.96
C PHE A 265 0.34 3.91 -9.28
N HIS A 266 1.02 4.79 -10.00
CA HIS A 266 1.32 6.11 -9.45
C HIS A 266 0.07 6.99 -9.51
N PRO A 267 -0.25 7.72 -8.45
CA PRO A 267 -1.33 8.70 -8.49
C PRO A 267 -1.00 9.74 -9.54
N ARG A 268 -1.49 9.54 -10.74
CA ARG A 268 -1.37 10.50 -11.85
C ARG A 268 -2.72 11.10 -12.11
N ILE A 269 -2.71 12.40 -12.14
CA ILE A 269 -3.84 13.18 -12.56
C ILE A 269 -3.45 13.90 -13.86
N THR A 270 -2.80 13.18 -14.74
CA THR A 270 -2.65 13.59 -16.14
C THR A 270 -3.47 12.63 -16.97
N ALA A 271 -4.54 13.18 -17.57
CA ALA A 271 -5.39 12.58 -18.58
C ALA A 271 -5.65 11.07 -18.39
N SER A 272 -6.73 10.72 -17.69
CA SER A 272 -7.21 9.35 -17.78
C SER A 272 -7.47 9.06 -19.26
N PHE A 273 -6.96 7.93 -19.75
CA PHE A 273 -7.24 7.51 -21.12
C PHE A 273 -8.76 7.39 -21.29
N LYS A 274 -9.26 7.91 -22.39
CA LYS A 274 -10.67 7.70 -22.76
C LYS A 274 -10.89 6.22 -23.01
N GLY A 275 -11.97 5.68 -22.47
CA GLY A 275 -12.43 4.34 -22.78
C GLY A 275 -12.86 4.21 -24.25
N THR A 276 -13.14 2.99 -24.68
CA THR A 276 -13.54 2.65 -26.07
C THR A 276 -14.87 3.28 -26.47
N ALA A 277 -15.76 3.60 -25.52
CA ALA A 277 -16.99 4.35 -25.73
C ALA A 277 -16.89 5.82 -25.28
N GLY A 278 -15.67 6.35 -25.11
CA GLY A 278 -15.43 7.75 -24.73
C GLY A 278 -15.48 8.04 -23.23
N GLU A 279 -15.61 7.00 -22.39
CA GLU A 279 -15.68 7.14 -20.92
C GLU A 279 -14.41 7.77 -20.35
N LYS A 280 -14.56 8.72 -19.46
CA LYS A 280 -13.48 9.30 -18.67
C LYS A 280 -13.38 8.59 -17.32
N GLY A 281 -12.22 8.52 -16.74
CA GLY A 281 -11.99 7.98 -15.39
C GLY A 281 -11.29 8.99 -14.50
N ALA A 282 -11.45 8.85 -13.19
CA ALA A 282 -10.80 9.72 -12.21
C ALA A 282 -9.28 9.52 -12.06
N GLY A 283 -8.73 8.43 -12.63
CA GLY A 283 -7.30 8.11 -12.51
C GLY A 283 -6.84 7.62 -11.13
N LEU A 284 -7.73 7.52 -10.16
CA LEU A 284 -7.44 7.17 -8.77
C LEU A 284 -7.71 5.71 -8.42
N GLY A 285 -8.53 5.02 -9.22
CA GLY A 285 -9.00 3.68 -8.88
C GLY A 285 -7.89 2.65 -8.71
N LEU A 286 -6.87 2.66 -9.57
CA LEU A 286 -5.78 1.69 -9.49
C LEU A 286 -4.80 1.97 -8.32
N SER A 287 -4.58 3.22 -7.97
CA SER A 287 -3.79 3.57 -6.77
C SER A 287 -4.52 3.13 -5.49
N LEU A 288 -5.84 3.27 -5.44
CA LEU A 288 -6.67 2.77 -4.35
C LEU A 288 -6.67 1.23 -4.30
N CYS A 289 -6.77 0.55 -5.45
CA CYS A 289 -6.63 -0.90 -5.53
C CYS A 289 -5.32 -1.38 -4.92
N LYS A 290 -4.20 -0.75 -5.31
CA LYS A 290 -2.87 -1.07 -4.76
C LYS A 290 -2.87 -0.93 -3.24
N ARG A 291 -3.37 0.18 -2.72
CA ARG A 291 -3.42 0.46 -1.27
C ARG A 291 -4.28 -0.57 -0.52
N PHE A 292 -5.46 -0.91 -1.02
CA PHE A 292 -6.32 -1.92 -0.40
C PHE A 292 -5.71 -3.32 -0.42
N VAL A 293 -5.04 -3.68 -1.52
CA VAL A 293 -4.33 -4.95 -1.62
C VAL A 293 -3.18 -5.01 -0.62
N GLU A 294 -2.40 -3.92 -0.46
CA GLU A 294 -1.30 -3.82 0.52
C GLU A 294 -1.81 -3.91 1.97
N ILE A 295 -2.92 -3.23 2.32
CA ILE A 295 -3.56 -3.34 3.65
C ILE A 295 -3.95 -4.80 3.94
N ASN A 296 -4.41 -5.54 2.92
CA ASN A 296 -4.76 -6.96 3.03
C ASN A 296 -3.54 -7.89 2.85
N GLN A 297 -2.31 -7.38 3.05
CA GLN A 297 -1.06 -8.13 2.97
C GLN A 297 -0.85 -8.83 1.63
N GLY A 298 -1.45 -8.29 0.57
CA GLY A 298 -1.39 -8.80 -0.77
C GLY A 298 -0.42 -8.06 -1.68
N LYS A 299 -0.38 -8.49 -2.95
CA LYS A 299 0.40 -7.86 -4.01
C LYS A 299 -0.44 -7.76 -5.29
N ILE A 300 -0.41 -6.59 -5.95
CA ILE A 300 -1.02 -6.39 -7.27
C ILE A 300 0.05 -6.23 -8.34
N SER A 301 -0.19 -6.82 -9.49
CA SER A 301 0.67 -6.72 -10.67
C SER A 301 -0.16 -6.64 -11.94
N VAL A 302 0.46 -6.21 -13.03
CA VAL A 302 -0.17 -6.07 -14.35
C VAL A 302 0.75 -6.57 -15.43
N THR A 303 0.16 -7.23 -16.43
CA THR A 303 0.78 -7.55 -17.71
C THR A 303 -0.15 -7.10 -18.81
N SER A 304 0.37 -6.48 -19.85
CA SER A 304 -0.45 -5.97 -20.95
C SER A 304 0.35 -5.92 -22.24
N GLN A 305 -0.33 -6.08 -23.34
CA GLN A 305 0.22 -5.91 -24.68
C GLN A 305 -0.76 -5.12 -25.52
N LYS A 306 -0.28 -4.04 -26.15
CA LYS A 306 -1.10 -3.19 -27.00
C LYS A 306 -1.76 -3.98 -28.13
N GLY A 307 -3.09 -3.86 -28.27
CA GLY A 307 -3.92 -4.57 -29.25
C GLY A 307 -4.25 -6.03 -28.88
N VAL A 308 -3.84 -6.52 -27.70
CA VAL A 308 -4.13 -7.89 -27.24
C VAL A 308 -5.00 -7.89 -25.99
N GLY A 309 -4.75 -6.96 -25.05
CA GLY A 309 -5.50 -6.83 -23.81
C GLY A 309 -4.62 -6.63 -22.59
N THR A 310 -5.26 -6.65 -21.42
CA THR A 310 -4.60 -6.45 -20.13
C THR A 310 -4.98 -7.57 -19.16
N THR A 311 -4.04 -7.91 -18.29
CA THR A 311 -4.23 -8.88 -17.21
C THR A 311 -3.73 -8.28 -15.91
N PHE A 312 -4.63 -8.03 -14.97
CA PHE A 312 -4.31 -7.70 -13.60
C PHE A 312 -4.30 -8.96 -12.75
N LYS A 313 -3.33 -9.07 -11.85
CA LYS A 313 -3.19 -10.15 -10.89
C LYS A 313 -3.11 -9.58 -9.49
N VAL A 314 -3.96 -10.08 -8.59
CA VAL A 314 -3.98 -9.75 -7.17
C VAL A 314 -3.69 -11.01 -6.38
N LEU A 315 -2.62 -11.00 -5.61
CA LEU A 315 -2.24 -12.10 -4.73
C LEU A 315 -2.61 -11.75 -3.30
N LEU A 316 -3.38 -12.60 -2.63
CA LEU A 316 -3.89 -12.40 -1.26
C LEU A 316 -3.66 -13.66 -0.42
N PRO A 317 -3.57 -13.54 0.91
CA PRO A 317 -3.54 -14.70 1.79
C PRO A 317 -4.79 -15.58 1.58
N SER A 318 -4.59 -16.91 1.52
CA SER A 318 -5.71 -17.85 1.56
C SER A 318 -6.41 -17.81 2.94
N ALA A 319 -7.58 -18.42 3.02
CA ALA A 319 -8.30 -18.53 4.28
C ALA A 319 -7.38 -19.08 5.38
N GLN A 320 -7.37 -18.41 6.52
CA GLN A 320 -6.65 -18.88 7.70
C GLN A 320 -7.50 -19.93 8.43
N GLU A 321 -6.84 -20.98 8.91
CA GLU A 321 -7.48 -21.90 9.85
C GLU A 321 -7.77 -21.11 11.15
N VAL A 322 -9.04 -20.86 11.42
CA VAL A 322 -9.46 -20.32 12.72
C VAL A 322 -9.37 -21.50 13.68
N PRO A 323 -8.57 -21.43 14.75
CA PRO A 323 -8.60 -22.46 15.78
C PRO A 323 -10.04 -22.57 16.28
N GLU A 324 -10.65 -23.74 16.17
CA GLU A 324 -11.94 -24.00 16.80
C GLU A 324 -11.78 -23.74 18.31
N HIS A 325 -12.27 -22.61 18.78
CA HIS A 325 -12.54 -22.44 20.20
C HIS A 325 -13.62 -23.47 20.54
N HIS A 326 -13.23 -24.55 21.18
CA HIS A 326 -14.15 -25.39 21.91
C HIS A 326 -14.92 -24.49 22.87
N VAL A 327 -16.14 -24.16 22.50
CA VAL A 327 -17.13 -23.67 23.45
C VAL A 327 -17.45 -24.88 24.33
N GLU A 328 -16.68 -25.05 25.41
CA GLU A 328 -17.10 -25.92 26.49
C GLU A 328 -18.46 -25.40 26.96
N GLN A 329 -19.49 -26.17 26.61
CA GLN A 329 -20.81 -26.05 27.22
C GLN A 329 -20.61 -26.26 28.73
N GLN A 330 -20.50 -25.17 29.47
CA GLN A 330 -20.80 -25.22 30.90
C GLN A 330 -22.28 -25.50 31.06
N ASN A 331 -22.57 -26.78 31.15
CA ASN A 331 -23.85 -27.27 31.60
C ASN A 331 -24.16 -26.66 32.97
N THR A 332 -25.17 -25.83 32.97
CA THR A 332 -25.97 -25.47 34.14
C THR A 332 -26.47 -26.72 34.85
N SER A 333 -25.89 -27.08 35.94
CA SER A 333 -26.53 -27.82 37.03
C SER A 333 -26.54 -26.89 38.22
N GLU A 334 -27.72 -26.41 38.54
CA GLU A 334 -28.37 -26.57 39.83
C GLU A 334 -29.31 -25.44 40.16
N ALA A 335 -30.53 -25.68 39.84
CA ALA A 335 -31.63 -25.18 40.65
C ALA A 335 -31.98 -26.29 41.63
N LYS A 336 -31.64 -26.15 42.92
CA LYS A 336 -32.36 -26.82 44.02
C LYS A 336 -32.14 -26.13 45.35
N LEU A 337 -33.28 -25.69 45.96
CA LEU A 337 -33.59 -25.64 47.39
C LEU A 337 -32.98 -24.45 48.17
N VAL A 338 -33.69 -23.69 48.92
CA VAL A 338 -34.89 -23.82 49.79
C VAL A 338 -35.44 -22.41 49.94
#